data_3a014bab44b46a7554cc0395bdd4df22
#
_entry.id   3a014bab44b46a7554cc0395bdd4df22
#
_cell.length_a   1.000
_cell.length_b   1.000
_cell.length_c   1.000
_cell.angle_alpha   90.00
_cell.angle_beta   90.00
_cell.angle_gamma   90.00
#
_symmetry.space_group_name_H-M   'P 1'
#
loop_
_entity.id
_entity.type
_entity.pdbx_description
1 polymer ?
#
loop_
_entity_poly.entity_id
_entity_poly.type
_entity_poly.pdbx_seq_one_letter_code
_entity_poly.pdbx_strand_id
1 'polypeptide(L)'
;MNIKMTKNLIKFSNKNILVTFHPVTLEVDTAKKQFENLLYALDKLKDTQIIFTMPNSDTEGRIIQKLITNYVNKNKFKSIAYTSMGQKRYLSTLKYVDAIVGNSSSGILEAPSFKIVTINIGDRQKNRVQGKTVINCRPEKKQILNALEKVYSKKF
;
A
#
# COMPACT_ATOMS: atom_id res chain seq x y z
N MET A 1 8.25 17.12 -3.76
CA MET A 1 9.44 16.87 -2.93
C MET A 1 10.03 15.48 -3.23
N ASN A 2 11.34 15.36 -3.15
CA ASN A 2 12.03 14.09 -3.40
C ASN A 2 12.70 13.60 -2.12
N ILE A 3 12.52 12.34 -1.77
CA ILE A 3 13.21 11.69 -0.66
C ILE A 3 14.21 10.72 -1.25
N LYS A 4 15.47 10.86 -0.88
CA LYS A 4 16.53 9.95 -1.32
C LYS A 4 16.47 8.67 -0.50
N MET A 5 16.20 7.55 -1.16
CA MET A 5 16.21 6.22 -0.56
C MET A 5 17.11 5.31 -1.36
N THR A 6 18.20 4.84 -0.76
CA THR A 6 19.23 4.08 -1.47
C THR A 6 19.78 4.88 -2.67
N LYS A 7 19.78 4.33 -3.85
CA LYS A 7 20.23 5.02 -5.07
C LYS A 7 19.08 5.70 -5.83
N ASN A 8 17.84 5.57 -5.35
CA ASN A 8 16.67 6.07 -6.04
C ASN A 8 15.99 7.18 -5.23
N LEU A 9 15.42 8.14 -5.94
CA LEU A 9 14.63 9.21 -5.37
C LEU A 9 13.15 8.87 -5.54
N ILE A 10 12.36 9.09 -4.47
CA ILE A 10 10.91 9.08 -4.60
C ILE A 10 10.49 10.41 -5.22
N LYS A 11 9.79 10.34 -6.34
CA LYS A 11 9.14 11.50 -6.94
C LYS A 11 7.69 11.49 -6.50
N PHE A 12 7.30 12.51 -5.74
CA PHE A 12 5.91 12.67 -5.35
C PHE A 12 5.11 13.36 -6.45
N SER A 13 3.90 12.88 -6.65
CA SER A 13 2.94 13.44 -7.60
C SER A 13 1.87 14.25 -6.84
N ASN A 14 0.78 14.60 -7.51
CA ASN A 14 -0.36 15.24 -6.84
C ASN A 14 -1.05 14.29 -5.85
N LYS A 15 -1.05 13.00 -6.18
CA LYS A 15 -1.59 11.93 -5.33
C LYS A 15 -0.49 10.92 -5.08
N ASN A 16 -0.37 10.47 -3.83
CA ASN A 16 0.69 9.56 -3.43
C ASN A 16 0.13 8.49 -2.50
N ILE A 17 0.44 7.24 -2.78
CA ILE A 17 -0.03 6.09 -2.00
C ILE A 17 1.14 5.21 -1.63
N LEU A 18 1.19 4.81 -0.37
CA LEU A 18 2.15 3.83 0.13
C LEU A 18 1.45 2.48 0.27
N VAL A 19 1.98 1.46 -0.39
CA VAL A 19 1.43 0.11 -0.37
C VAL A 19 2.31 -0.80 0.47
N THR A 20 1.72 -1.39 1.51
CA THR A 20 2.37 -2.36 2.39
C THR A 20 1.45 -3.56 2.54
N PHE A 21 1.77 -4.64 1.86
CA PHE A 21 0.95 -5.85 1.85
C PHE A 21 1.78 -7.06 2.25
N HIS A 22 1.26 -7.84 3.19
CA HIS A 22 1.87 -9.08 3.65
C HIS A 22 0.96 -10.27 3.31
N PRO A 23 1.52 -11.41 2.88
CA PRO A 23 0.71 -12.59 2.67
C PRO A 23 0.11 -13.08 3.97
N VAL A 24 -1.11 -13.59 3.90
CA VAL A 24 -1.77 -14.25 5.03
C VAL A 24 -1.42 -15.73 4.96
N THR A 25 -0.70 -16.23 5.95
CA THR A 25 -0.03 -17.54 5.93
C THR A 25 -0.96 -18.76 5.88
N LEU A 26 -2.25 -18.60 6.16
CA LEU A 26 -3.18 -19.73 6.23
C LEU A 26 -3.87 -20.04 4.89
N GLU A 27 -3.64 -19.25 3.83
CA GLU A 27 -4.35 -19.39 2.55
C GLU A 27 -3.37 -19.26 1.39
N VAL A 28 -2.82 -20.38 0.93
CA VAL A 28 -1.66 -20.46 0.02
C VAL A 28 -1.87 -19.76 -1.32
N ASP A 29 -3.01 -19.90 -1.97
CA ASP A 29 -3.25 -19.29 -3.30
C ASP A 29 -3.97 -17.94 -3.21
N THR A 30 -4.45 -17.59 -2.05
CA THR A 30 -5.29 -16.42 -1.85
C THR A 30 -4.49 -15.12 -1.83
N ALA A 31 -3.26 -15.16 -1.29
CA ALA A 31 -2.41 -13.97 -1.23
C ALA A 31 -2.10 -13.42 -2.62
N LYS A 32 -1.77 -14.30 -3.57
CA LYS A 32 -1.51 -13.90 -4.95
C LYS A 32 -2.72 -13.22 -5.57
N LYS A 33 -3.90 -13.85 -5.46
CA LYS A 33 -5.13 -13.31 -6.03
C LYS A 33 -5.54 -12.01 -5.37
N GLN A 34 -5.43 -11.90 -4.06
CA GLN A 34 -5.72 -10.68 -3.33
C GLN A 34 -4.82 -9.53 -3.79
N PHE A 35 -3.54 -9.80 -3.94
CA PHE A 35 -2.59 -8.79 -4.37
C PHE A 35 -2.81 -8.40 -5.84
N GLU A 36 -3.14 -9.35 -6.70
CA GLU A 36 -3.50 -9.06 -8.09
C GLU A 36 -4.73 -8.14 -8.17
N ASN A 37 -5.72 -8.36 -7.31
CA ASN A 37 -6.89 -7.48 -7.22
C ASN A 37 -6.52 -6.07 -6.77
N LEU A 38 -5.57 -5.96 -5.84
CA LEU A 38 -5.05 -4.66 -5.42
C LEU A 38 -4.32 -3.95 -6.58
N LEU A 39 -3.46 -4.67 -7.28
CA LEU A 39 -2.74 -4.09 -8.43
C LEU A 39 -3.71 -3.63 -9.52
N TYR A 40 -4.76 -4.39 -9.78
CA TYR A 40 -5.79 -4.00 -10.72
C TYR A 40 -6.43 -2.66 -10.33
N ALA A 41 -6.78 -2.51 -9.05
CA ALA A 41 -7.38 -1.27 -8.55
C ALA A 41 -6.40 -0.10 -8.62
N LEU A 42 -5.15 -0.31 -8.23
CA LEU A 42 -4.11 0.72 -8.29
C LEU A 42 -3.86 1.19 -9.72
N ASP A 43 -3.96 0.28 -10.68
CA ASP A 43 -3.73 0.59 -12.09
C ASP A 43 -4.80 1.54 -12.68
N LYS A 44 -5.96 1.63 -12.04
CA LYS A 44 -7.02 2.57 -12.43
C LYS A 44 -6.78 4.00 -11.95
N LEU A 45 -5.84 4.20 -11.04
CA LEU A 45 -5.55 5.53 -10.51
C LEU A 45 -4.76 6.37 -11.53
N LYS A 46 -5.15 7.64 -11.64
CA LYS A 46 -4.46 8.61 -12.51
C LYS A 46 -3.70 9.61 -11.65
N ASP A 47 -2.60 10.13 -12.19
CA ASP A 47 -1.77 11.15 -11.54
C ASP A 47 -1.36 10.76 -10.12
N THR A 48 -1.11 9.46 -9.90
CA THR A 48 -0.82 8.90 -8.59
C THR A 48 0.54 8.21 -8.61
N GLN A 49 1.39 8.58 -7.67
CA GLN A 49 2.63 7.87 -7.41
C GLN A 49 2.36 6.75 -6.40
N ILE A 50 2.77 5.54 -6.76
CA ILE A 50 2.56 4.35 -5.93
C ILE A 50 3.93 3.89 -5.41
N ILE A 51 4.06 3.83 -4.10
CA ILE A 51 5.30 3.44 -3.42
C ILE A 51 5.03 2.10 -2.75
N PHE A 52 5.74 1.06 -3.18
CA PHE A 52 5.62 -0.26 -2.58
C PHE A 52 6.74 -0.51 -1.60
N THR A 53 6.42 -1.14 -0.46
CA THR A 53 7.40 -1.81 0.37
C THR A 53 7.30 -3.31 0.12
N MET A 54 8.45 -3.99 0.08
CA MET A 54 8.46 -5.44 -0.16
C MET A 54 8.11 -6.21 1.11
N PRO A 55 7.30 -7.27 1.02
CA PRO A 55 7.08 -8.18 2.15
C PRO A 55 8.33 -9.03 2.43
N ASN A 56 8.29 -9.79 3.52
CA ASN A 56 9.35 -10.72 3.87
C ASN A 56 9.60 -11.76 2.76
N SER A 57 10.83 -12.30 2.71
CA SER A 57 11.26 -13.22 1.66
C SER A 57 10.91 -14.69 1.93
N ASP A 58 9.83 -14.96 2.66
CA ASP A 58 9.27 -16.32 2.74
C ASP A 58 8.61 -16.71 1.40
N THR A 59 8.13 -17.94 1.29
CA THR A 59 7.58 -18.47 0.02
C THR A 59 6.45 -17.59 -0.53
N GLU A 60 5.50 -17.22 0.33
CA GLU A 60 4.36 -16.39 -0.08
C GLU A 60 4.80 -14.94 -0.36
N GLY A 61 5.72 -14.43 0.44
CA GLY A 61 6.27 -13.09 0.24
C GLY A 61 7.01 -12.95 -1.07
N ARG A 62 7.71 -13.99 -1.51
CA ARG A 62 8.41 -13.99 -2.82
C ARG A 62 7.45 -13.85 -3.99
N ILE A 63 6.27 -14.47 -3.89
CA ILE A 63 5.22 -14.32 -4.91
C ILE A 63 4.78 -12.86 -5.00
N ILE A 64 4.53 -12.23 -3.87
CA ILE A 64 4.15 -10.81 -3.82
C ILE A 64 5.28 -9.93 -4.34
N GLN A 65 6.54 -10.19 -3.95
CA GLN A 65 7.70 -9.44 -4.42
C GLN A 65 7.81 -9.50 -5.95
N LYS A 66 7.56 -10.66 -6.55
CA LYS A 66 7.59 -10.84 -7.99
C LYS A 66 6.50 -10.03 -8.68
N LEU A 67 5.29 -10.04 -8.12
CA LEU A 67 4.18 -9.25 -8.65
C LEU A 67 4.47 -7.75 -8.57
N ILE A 68 5.05 -7.28 -7.47
CA ILE A 68 5.46 -5.88 -7.31
C ILE A 68 6.52 -5.52 -8.36
N THR A 69 7.55 -6.34 -8.49
CA THR A 69 8.65 -6.10 -9.43
C THR A 69 8.12 -6.00 -10.86
N ASN A 70 7.26 -6.93 -11.26
CA ASN A 70 6.66 -6.91 -12.59
C ASN A 70 5.81 -5.65 -12.82
N TYR A 71 5.01 -5.27 -11.83
CA TYR A 71 4.19 -4.07 -11.93
C TYR A 71 5.05 -2.80 -12.06
N VAL A 72 6.05 -2.66 -11.21
CA VAL A 72 6.95 -1.50 -11.23
C VAL A 72 7.71 -1.43 -12.56
N ASN A 73 8.17 -2.56 -13.10
CA ASN A 73 8.88 -2.58 -14.38
C ASN A 73 7.99 -2.10 -15.54
N LYS A 74 6.71 -2.36 -15.49
CA LYS A 74 5.74 -1.90 -16.49
C LYS A 74 5.25 -0.47 -16.24
N ASN A 75 5.46 0.08 -15.06
CA ASN A 75 4.90 1.35 -14.62
C ASN A 75 5.96 2.22 -13.93
N LYS A 76 7.14 2.35 -14.53
CA LYS A 76 8.30 3.05 -13.93
C LYS A 76 8.06 4.52 -13.65
N PHE A 77 7.16 5.17 -14.38
CA PHE A 77 6.87 6.58 -14.20
C PHE A 77 5.92 6.87 -13.04
N LYS A 78 5.15 5.86 -12.60
CA LYS A 78 4.16 6.05 -11.55
C LYS A 78 4.36 5.13 -10.35
N SER A 79 5.39 4.30 -10.33
CA SER A 79 5.60 3.37 -9.23
C SER A 79 7.07 3.13 -8.95
N ILE A 80 7.35 2.81 -7.69
CA ILE A 80 8.68 2.47 -7.20
C ILE A 80 8.52 1.48 -6.05
N ALA A 81 9.51 0.60 -5.87
CA ALA A 81 9.49 -0.39 -4.80
C ALA A 81 10.80 -0.36 -4.01
N TYR A 82 10.70 -0.57 -2.71
CA TYR A 82 11.83 -0.65 -1.79
C TYR A 82 11.81 -1.95 -1.01
N THR A 83 12.94 -2.63 -0.93
CA THR A 83 13.10 -3.86 -0.16
C THR A 83 12.96 -3.57 1.33
N SER A 84 13.56 -2.48 1.81
CA SER A 84 13.44 -2.01 3.18
C SER A 84 13.67 -0.51 3.21
N MET A 85 12.74 0.20 3.83
CA MET A 85 12.86 1.65 4.01
C MET A 85 13.59 2.01 5.30
N GLY A 86 13.56 1.13 6.30
CA GLY A 86 13.91 1.47 7.66
C GLY A 86 12.84 2.37 8.30
N GLN A 87 12.80 2.38 9.62
CA GLN A 87 11.75 3.10 10.36
C GLN A 87 11.75 4.60 10.07
N LYS A 88 12.91 5.23 10.07
CA LYS A 88 13.04 6.68 9.87
C LYS A 88 12.52 7.13 8.50
N ARG A 89 12.92 6.43 7.44
CA ARG A 89 12.47 6.74 6.07
C ARG A 89 11.01 6.44 5.86
N TYR A 90 10.53 5.34 6.44
CA TYR A 90 9.14 4.97 6.40
C TYR A 90 8.26 6.05 7.03
N LEU A 91 8.57 6.47 8.24
CA LEU A 91 7.83 7.53 8.94
C LEU A 91 7.92 8.87 8.20
N SER A 92 9.07 9.18 7.61
CA SER A 92 9.21 10.40 6.79
C SER A 92 8.32 10.34 5.55
N THR A 93 8.19 9.17 4.93
CA THR A 93 7.32 8.99 3.77
C THR A 93 5.86 9.22 4.13
N LEU A 94 5.43 8.82 5.33
CA LEU A 94 4.06 9.02 5.79
C LEU A 94 3.63 10.49 5.80
N LYS A 95 4.56 11.42 5.88
CA LYS A 95 4.26 12.86 5.84
C LYS A 95 3.81 13.33 4.45
N TYR A 96 4.09 12.56 3.41
CA TYR A 96 3.87 12.99 2.02
C TYR A 96 2.87 12.13 1.26
N VAL A 97 2.39 11.04 1.84
CA VAL A 97 1.39 10.20 1.19
C VAL A 97 -0.01 10.54 1.68
N ASP A 98 -0.99 10.29 0.82
CA ASP A 98 -2.40 10.53 1.14
C ASP A 98 -2.99 9.34 1.90
N ALA A 99 -2.49 8.15 1.63
CA ALA A 99 -3.00 6.93 2.22
C ALA A 99 -1.94 5.84 2.30
N ILE A 100 -2.12 4.95 3.28
CA ILE A 100 -1.48 3.63 3.30
C ILE A 100 -2.52 2.63 2.83
N VAL A 101 -2.13 1.75 1.91
CA VAL A 101 -3.02 0.72 1.37
C VAL A 101 -2.38 -0.64 1.59
N GLY A 102 -3.12 -1.57 2.15
CA GLY A 102 -2.63 -2.92 2.38
C GLY A 102 -3.21 -3.55 3.63
N ASN A 103 -2.41 -4.39 4.29
CA ASN A 103 -2.83 -5.11 5.49
C ASN A 103 -1.79 -5.05 6.61
N SER A 104 -0.92 -4.07 6.57
CA SER A 104 0.11 -3.88 7.60
C SER A 104 -0.47 -3.26 8.86
N SER A 105 0.08 -3.64 10.01
CA SER A 105 -0.26 -3.02 11.30
C SER A 105 0.10 -1.53 11.34
N SER A 106 1.05 -1.10 10.55
CA SER A 106 1.46 0.30 10.43
C SER A 106 0.29 1.21 10.03
N GLY A 107 -0.60 0.75 9.16
CA GLY A 107 -1.79 1.49 8.79
C GLY A 107 -2.76 1.72 9.94
N ILE A 108 -2.75 0.84 10.93
CA ILE A 108 -3.60 0.94 12.12
C ILE A 108 -2.91 1.73 13.24
N LEU A 109 -1.62 1.44 13.46
CA LEU A 109 -0.88 1.94 14.62
C LEU A 109 -0.21 3.30 14.39
N GLU A 110 0.32 3.53 13.21
CA GLU A 110 1.17 4.70 12.91
C GLU A 110 0.46 5.76 12.06
N ALA A 111 -0.30 5.35 11.05
CA ALA A 111 -0.97 6.28 10.15
C ALA A 111 -1.85 7.32 10.83
N PRO A 112 -2.62 6.99 11.89
CA PRO A 112 -3.46 7.99 12.55
C PRO A 112 -2.68 9.20 13.09
N SER A 113 -1.44 8.98 13.55
CA SER A 113 -0.58 10.07 14.04
C SER A 113 -0.18 11.06 12.95
N PHE A 114 -0.23 10.63 11.69
CA PHE A 114 0.07 11.47 10.54
C PHE A 114 -1.18 12.03 9.86
N LYS A 115 -2.36 11.71 10.40
CA LYS A 115 -3.66 12.14 9.88
C LYS A 115 -3.89 11.73 8.41
N ILE A 116 -3.37 10.57 8.03
CA ILE A 116 -3.57 10.00 6.70
C ILE A 116 -4.55 8.84 6.75
N VAL A 117 -5.17 8.57 5.61
CA VAL A 117 -6.16 7.49 5.49
C VAL A 117 -5.44 6.15 5.39
N THR A 118 -6.06 5.11 5.96
CA THR A 118 -5.62 3.74 5.78
C THR A 118 -6.72 2.95 5.10
N ILE A 119 -6.39 2.29 3.99
CA ILE A 119 -7.25 1.26 3.41
C ILE A 119 -6.71 -0.07 3.90
N ASN A 120 -7.45 -0.69 4.83
CA ASN A 120 -7.08 -1.98 5.42
C ASN A 120 -7.81 -3.08 4.66
N ILE A 121 -7.02 -3.92 3.97
CA ILE A 121 -7.54 -4.97 3.09
C ILE A 121 -7.53 -6.32 3.83
N GLY A 122 -8.69 -6.95 3.92
CA GLY A 122 -8.82 -8.28 4.50
C GLY A 122 -8.85 -8.29 6.02
N ASP A 123 -8.60 -9.46 6.61
CA ASP A 123 -8.82 -9.73 8.03
C ASP A 123 -7.56 -9.81 8.88
N ARG A 124 -6.38 -9.56 8.32
CA ARG A 124 -5.11 -9.68 9.03
C ARG A 124 -5.05 -8.83 10.32
N GLN A 125 -5.68 -7.66 10.29
CA GLN A 125 -5.73 -6.75 11.43
C GLN A 125 -7.07 -6.77 12.17
N LYS A 126 -7.85 -7.82 11.97
CA LYS A 126 -9.13 -8.00 12.66
C LYS A 126 -8.93 -7.97 14.19
N ASN A 127 -9.89 -7.36 14.88
CA ASN A 127 -9.93 -7.21 16.35
C ASN A 127 -8.94 -6.16 16.92
N ARG A 128 -8.19 -5.45 16.09
CA ARG A 128 -7.42 -4.30 16.56
C ARG A 128 -8.32 -3.06 16.67
N VAL A 129 -8.07 -2.25 17.69
CA VAL A 129 -8.73 -0.94 17.81
C VAL A 129 -8.27 -0.06 16.65
N GLN A 130 -9.21 0.54 15.96
CA GLN A 130 -8.95 1.33 14.75
C GLN A 130 -9.45 2.77 14.91
N GLY A 131 -8.68 3.71 14.36
CA GLY A 131 -9.09 5.11 14.28
C GLY A 131 -10.14 5.35 13.19
N LYS A 132 -10.68 6.56 13.19
CA LYS A 132 -11.71 6.99 12.22
C LYS A 132 -11.19 7.09 10.78
N THR A 133 -9.87 7.14 10.60
CA THR A 133 -9.25 7.27 9.28
C THR A 133 -9.03 5.93 8.58
N VAL A 134 -9.45 4.82 9.20
CA VAL A 134 -9.29 3.48 8.63
C VAL A 134 -10.54 3.09 7.86
N ILE A 135 -10.34 2.74 6.59
CA ILE A 135 -11.37 2.17 5.72
C ILE A 135 -11.08 0.69 5.58
N ASN A 136 -12.00 -0.15 6.05
CA ASN A 136 -11.86 -1.61 5.89
C ASN A 136 -12.54 -2.05 4.60
N CYS A 137 -11.90 -2.94 3.86
CA CYS A 137 -12.51 -3.53 2.67
C CYS A 137 -12.05 -4.97 2.48
N ARG A 138 -12.83 -5.72 1.73
CA ARG A 138 -12.44 -7.06 1.30
C ARG A 138 -11.42 -6.99 0.17
N PRO A 139 -10.60 -8.05 -0.01
CA PRO A 139 -9.58 -8.07 -1.06
C PRO A 139 -10.18 -8.35 -2.45
N GLU A 140 -11.21 -7.62 -2.80
CA GLU A 140 -11.94 -7.71 -4.07
C GLU A 140 -11.76 -6.43 -4.87
N LYS A 141 -11.62 -6.55 -6.18
CA LYS A 141 -11.35 -5.41 -7.09
C LYS A 141 -12.28 -4.23 -6.86
N LYS A 142 -13.58 -4.49 -6.84
CA LYS A 142 -14.59 -3.43 -6.69
C LYS A 142 -14.51 -2.74 -5.34
N GLN A 143 -14.32 -3.50 -4.26
CA GLN A 143 -14.25 -2.94 -2.91
C GLN A 143 -12.99 -2.10 -2.72
N ILE A 144 -11.86 -2.56 -3.25
CA ILE A 144 -10.60 -1.80 -3.19
C ILE A 144 -10.75 -0.50 -4.00
N LEU A 145 -11.33 -0.56 -5.20
CA LEU A 145 -11.59 0.64 -6.01
C LEU A 145 -12.47 1.63 -5.28
N ASN A 146 -13.56 1.17 -4.68
CA ASN A 146 -14.45 2.05 -3.92
C ASN A 146 -13.74 2.70 -2.73
N ALA A 147 -12.89 1.95 -2.03
CA ALA A 147 -12.09 2.49 -0.93
C ALA A 147 -11.10 3.57 -1.41
N LEU A 148 -10.42 3.33 -2.53
CA LEU A 148 -9.50 4.31 -3.12
C LEU A 148 -10.23 5.59 -3.55
N GLU A 149 -11.42 5.45 -4.11
CA GLU A 149 -12.24 6.62 -4.47
C GLU A 149 -12.61 7.45 -3.23
N LYS A 150 -12.91 6.80 -2.12
CA LYS A 150 -13.22 7.49 -0.85
C LYS A 150 -12.06 8.33 -0.34
N VAL A 151 -10.82 7.86 -0.50
CA VAL A 151 -9.63 8.61 -0.07
C VAL A 151 -9.61 10.00 -0.67
N TYR A 152 -9.99 10.11 -1.93
CA TYR A 152 -9.93 11.36 -2.69
C TYR A 152 -11.27 12.07 -2.80
N SER A 153 -12.29 11.58 -2.11
CA SER A 153 -13.59 12.24 -2.07
C SER A 153 -13.59 13.39 -1.06
N LYS A 154 -14.41 14.41 -1.32
CA LYS A 154 -14.56 15.56 -0.44
C LYS A 154 -15.20 15.23 0.90
N LYS A 155 -15.75 14.03 1.07
CA LYS A 155 -16.43 13.58 2.28
C LYS A 155 -15.49 12.91 3.29
N PHE A 156 -14.20 12.85 2.99
CA PHE A 156 -13.25 12.13 3.85
C PHE A 156 -12.21 13.04 4.47
#